data_c1af56939d2f8dbb863bac2085b698cd
#
_entry.id   c1af56939d2f8dbb863bac2085b698cd
#
_cell.length_a   1.000
_cell.length_b   1.000
_cell.length_c   1.000
_cell.angle_alpha   90.00
_cell.angle_beta   90.00
_cell.angle_gamma   90.00
#
_symmetry.space_group_name_H-M   'P 1'
#
loop_
_entity.id
_entity.type
_entity.pdbx_description
1 polymer ?
#
loop_
_entity_poly.entity_id
_entity_poly.type
_entity_poly.pdbx_seq_one_letter_code
_entity_poly.pdbx_strand_id
1 'polypeptide(L)'
;MEIFASDERYVGRDMGGREVEITPAMVEQFIAGTGDDHPWYRGDSPLGGPIAPALVLHSEVYRTLEWYLPNIYGNLHVRQEWQVFAPVMVGERLTTRCVIVDRYVKRDREYVVNEALVLNSSGRLVSRSRTHQSFLVEAGPKAAGFVVDRSRERDAARSFGVGERGGEPIEAPMRKITEAMCMAFSGPARNYHTDREAAVELGFPDIVVQGMLSICLVAEMMTRRFGLGFLCGGKMDLRLVNVLWGNDTTGPRGRIVERRPEGKRTRPEVEAWCEKADGTKTVVGIASALEM
;
A
#
# COMPACT_ATOMS: atom_id res chain seq x y z
N MET A 1 -15.32 3.11 -29.70
CA MET A 1 -16.19 2.67 -28.57
C MET A 1 -15.85 3.54 -27.37
N GLU A 2 -16.76 4.45 -27.05
CA GLU A 2 -16.54 5.42 -25.97
C GLU A 2 -16.81 4.79 -24.62
N ILE A 3 -15.91 3.93 -24.14
CA ILE A 3 -15.97 3.36 -22.78
C ILE A 3 -15.92 4.48 -21.72
N PHE A 4 -15.62 5.69 -22.13
CA PHE A 4 -15.26 6.80 -21.25
C PHE A 4 -16.07 8.09 -21.43
N ALA A 5 -17.04 8.11 -22.31
CA ALA A 5 -17.67 9.36 -22.78
C ALA A 5 -18.45 10.15 -21.73
N SER A 6 -18.93 9.53 -20.68
CA SER A 6 -19.66 10.22 -19.61
C SER A 6 -18.93 10.18 -18.28
N ASP A 7 -17.63 9.91 -18.31
CA ASP A 7 -16.96 9.39 -17.16
C ASP A 7 -16.05 10.45 -16.53
N GLU A 8 -16.29 10.72 -15.30
CA GLU A 8 -15.48 11.62 -14.50
C GLU A 8 -14.06 11.10 -14.18
N ARG A 9 -13.69 9.90 -14.63
CA ARG A 9 -12.38 9.25 -14.42
C ARG A 9 -11.37 9.53 -15.54
N TYR A 10 -11.33 10.72 -16.11
CA TYR A 10 -10.38 11.05 -17.18
C TYR A 10 -8.95 11.26 -16.67
N VAL A 11 -7.96 10.94 -17.50
CA VAL A 11 -6.55 11.21 -17.21
C VAL A 11 -6.32 12.73 -17.12
N GLY A 12 -5.61 13.15 -16.08
CA GLY A 12 -5.40 14.55 -15.76
C GLY A 12 -6.43 15.13 -14.78
N ARG A 13 -7.45 14.36 -14.38
CA ARG A 13 -8.40 14.83 -13.38
C ARG A 13 -7.71 15.09 -12.05
N ASP A 14 -7.84 16.31 -11.56
CA ASP A 14 -7.48 16.67 -10.19
C ASP A 14 -8.56 16.11 -9.24
N MET A 15 -8.16 15.19 -8.40
CA MET A 15 -9.00 14.53 -7.40
C MET A 15 -9.05 15.31 -6.09
N GLY A 16 -8.41 16.48 -6.06
CA GLY A 16 -8.27 17.30 -4.87
C GLY A 16 -7.10 16.88 -3.96
N GLY A 17 -7.11 17.46 -2.80
CA GLY A 17 -6.10 17.23 -1.77
C GLY A 17 -6.49 17.95 -0.49
N ARG A 18 -5.63 17.90 0.50
CA ARG A 18 -5.85 18.57 1.77
C ARG A 18 -4.55 18.88 2.49
N GLU A 19 -4.63 19.76 3.46
CA GLU A 19 -3.59 19.90 4.48
C GLU A 19 -3.82 18.86 5.58
N VAL A 20 -2.72 18.28 6.05
CA VAL A 20 -2.71 17.30 7.13
C VAL A 20 -1.53 17.57 8.06
N GLU A 21 -1.78 17.63 9.35
CA GLU A 21 -0.74 17.64 10.37
C GLU A 21 -0.48 16.20 10.84
N ILE A 22 0.77 15.79 10.84
CA ILE A 22 1.15 14.44 11.31
C ILE A 22 1.17 14.44 12.83
N THR A 23 0.09 13.99 13.43
CA THR A 23 -0.07 13.97 14.88
C THR A 23 0.50 12.70 15.50
N PRO A 24 0.90 12.73 16.80
CA PRO A 24 1.24 11.51 17.53
C PRO A 24 0.14 10.45 17.47
N ALA A 25 -1.14 10.86 17.50
CA ALA A 25 -2.26 9.94 17.43
C ALA A 25 -2.33 9.19 16.09
N MET A 26 -2.00 9.82 14.97
CA MET A 26 -1.90 9.13 13.66
C MET A 26 -0.80 8.09 13.66
N VAL A 27 0.34 8.40 14.27
CA VAL A 27 1.47 7.46 14.39
C VAL A 27 1.08 6.26 15.25
N GLU A 28 0.43 6.50 16.41
CA GLU A 28 -0.05 5.41 17.28
C GLU A 28 -1.12 4.55 16.59
N GLN A 29 -2.02 5.17 15.82
CA GLN A 29 -3.01 4.43 15.02
C GLN A 29 -2.33 3.56 13.94
N PHE A 30 -1.30 4.10 13.26
CA PHE A 30 -0.51 3.33 12.29
C PHE A 30 0.19 2.15 12.95
N ILE A 31 0.82 2.37 14.10
CA ILE A 31 1.47 1.31 14.89
C ILE A 31 0.45 0.25 15.31
N ALA A 32 -0.72 0.66 15.82
CA ALA A 32 -1.79 -0.25 16.20
C ALA A 32 -2.31 -1.08 15.01
N GLY A 33 -2.37 -0.49 13.83
CA GLY A 33 -2.84 -1.14 12.61
C GLY A 33 -1.81 -2.08 11.96
N THR A 34 -0.53 -1.72 12.00
CA THR A 34 0.53 -2.47 11.33
C THR A 34 1.34 -3.35 12.28
N GLY A 35 1.43 -2.98 13.56
CA GLY A 35 2.37 -3.54 14.53
C GLY A 35 3.82 -3.08 14.31
N ASP A 36 4.07 -2.07 13.46
CA ASP A 36 5.40 -1.48 13.27
C ASP A 36 5.70 -0.49 14.40
N ASP A 37 6.50 -0.93 15.35
CA ASP A 37 6.88 -0.20 16.55
C ASP A 37 8.30 0.38 16.48
N HIS A 38 8.74 0.82 15.31
CA HIS A 38 10.10 1.33 15.15
C HIS A 38 10.40 2.43 16.18
N PRO A 39 11.54 2.38 16.92
CA PRO A 39 11.81 3.28 18.04
C PRO A 39 11.84 4.77 17.63
N TRP A 40 12.17 5.08 16.39
CA TRP A 40 12.16 6.45 15.89
C TRP A 40 10.77 7.11 15.82
N TYR A 41 9.71 6.34 15.93
CA TYR A 41 8.34 6.89 15.87
C TYR A 41 7.90 7.55 17.19
N ARG A 42 8.50 7.16 18.31
CA ARG A 42 8.18 7.65 19.65
C ARG A 42 9.35 8.34 20.36
N GLY A 43 10.54 8.23 19.80
CA GLY A 43 11.78 8.67 20.44
C GLY A 43 12.70 9.41 19.50
N ASP A 44 13.95 9.49 19.93
CA ASP A 44 14.99 10.19 19.19
C ASP A 44 15.39 9.42 17.93
N SER A 45 15.04 9.99 16.80
CA SER A 45 15.58 9.59 15.52
C SER A 45 16.94 10.29 15.29
N PRO A 46 17.71 9.87 14.27
CA PRO A 46 18.92 10.60 13.86
C PRO A 46 18.67 12.06 13.44
N LEU A 47 17.40 12.49 13.38
CA LEU A 47 16.98 13.85 13.02
C LEU A 47 16.64 14.72 14.25
N GLY A 48 16.84 14.20 15.48
CA GLY A 48 16.66 14.94 16.71
C GLY A 48 15.22 15.01 17.24
N GLY A 49 14.35 14.05 16.84
CA GLY A 49 12.98 13.96 17.33
C GLY A 49 12.21 12.81 16.69
N PRO A 50 10.96 12.55 17.09
CA PRO A 50 10.14 11.49 16.52
C PRO A 50 9.79 11.76 15.06
N ILE A 51 9.92 10.72 14.24
CA ILE A 51 9.50 10.74 12.82
C ILE A 51 8.28 9.88 12.61
N ALA A 52 7.53 10.18 11.55
CA ALA A 52 6.42 9.35 11.13
C ALA A 52 6.90 8.11 10.35
N PRO A 53 6.13 7.00 10.38
CA PRO A 53 6.32 5.90 9.45
C PRO A 53 6.31 6.37 8.00
N ALA A 54 7.15 5.78 7.14
CA ALA A 54 7.29 6.18 5.73
C ALA A 54 5.96 6.23 4.97
N LEU A 55 5.01 5.36 5.34
CA LEU A 55 3.70 5.22 4.73
C LEU A 55 2.55 5.65 5.66
N VAL A 56 2.77 6.55 6.60
CA VAL A 56 1.73 7.04 7.53
C VAL A 56 0.50 7.59 6.80
N LEU A 57 0.67 8.12 5.61
CA LEU A 57 -0.40 8.61 4.73
C LEU A 57 -0.83 7.57 3.66
N HIS A 58 -0.71 6.28 3.96
CA HIS A 58 -1.02 5.18 3.04
C HIS A 58 -2.44 5.23 2.45
N SER A 59 -3.40 5.79 3.17
CA SER A 59 -4.81 5.81 2.76
C SER A 59 -5.25 7.14 2.12
N GLU A 60 -4.37 8.13 1.94
CA GLU A 60 -4.76 9.43 1.37
C GLU A 60 -5.36 9.30 -0.03
N VAL A 61 -4.83 8.42 -0.87
CA VAL A 61 -5.38 8.19 -2.21
C VAL A 61 -6.84 7.72 -2.15
N TYR A 62 -7.22 6.92 -1.16
CA TYR A 62 -8.58 6.40 -1.05
C TYR A 62 -9.59 7.48 -0.66
N ARG A 63 -9.19 8.47 0.13
CA ARG A 63 -10.05 9.61 0.47
C ARG A 63 -10.48 10.41 -0.74
N THR A 64 -9.60 10.55 -1.72
CA THR A 64 -9.89 11.26 -2.97
C THR A 64 -10.66 10.41 -3.98
N LEU A 65 -10.81 9.11 -3.71
CA LEU A 65 -11.51 8.15 -4.58
C LEU A 65 -12.91 7.76 -4.06
N GLU A 66 -13.31 8.21 -2.88
CA GLU A 66 -14.56 7.83 -2.22
C GLU A 66 -15.80 8.05 -3.09
N TRP A 67 -15.80 9.09 -3.93
CA TRP A 67 -16.93 9.44 -4.77
C TRP A 67 -17.25 8.42 -5.88
N TYR A 68 -16.30 7.57 -6.27
CA TYR A 68 -16.55 6.55 -7.30
C TYR A 68 -16.28 5.11 -6.85
N LEU A 69 -15.50 4.89 -5.80
CA LEU A 69 -15.18 3.54 -5.31
C LEU A 69 -16.40 2.70 -4.96
N PRO A 70 -17.44 3.23 -4.28
CA PRO A 70 -18.62 2.44 -3.93
C PRO A 70 -19.43 1.95 -5.14
N ASN A 71 -19.29 2.63 -6.25
CA ASN A 71 -20.07 2.36 -7.48
C ASN A 71 -19.35 1.44 -8.46
N ILE A 72 -18.16 0.97 -8.11
CA ILE A 72 -17.32 0.20 -9.03
C ILE A 72 -17.23 -1.25 -8.60
N TYR A 73 -17.94 -2.10 -9.32
CA TYR A 73 -17.95 -3.54 -9.12
C TYR A 73 -16.57 -4.17 -9.40
N GLY A 74 -16.17 -5.09 -8.53
CA GLY A 74 -14.93 -5.84 -8.70
C GLY A 74 -13.66 -5.00 -8.62
N ASN A 75 -13.71 -3.87 -7.90
CA ASN A 75 -12.53 -3.07 -7.62
C ASN A 75 -11.47 -3.88 -6.89
N LEU A 76 -10.27 -3.92 -7.47
CA LEU A 76 -9.12 -4.57 -6.88
C LEU A 76 -7.93 -3.61 -6.88
N HIS A 77 -7.31 -3.43 -5.73
CA HIS A 77 -5.98 -2.85 -5.64
C HIS A 77 -4.97 -3.89 -6.16
N VAL A 78 -4.33 -3.64 -7.29
CA VAL A 78 -3.50 -4.65 -7.97
C VAL A 78 -2.01 -4.35 -7.94
N ARG A 79 -1.62 -3.07 -7.82
CA ARG A 79 -0.22 -2.64 -7.78
C ARG A 79 -0.10 -1.32 -7.04
N GLN A 80 0.98 -1.18 -6.29
CA GLN A 80 1.36 0.04 -5.61
C GLN A 80 2.80 0.41 -5.94
N GLU A 81 3.00 1.62 -6.45
CA GLU A 81 4.30 2.25 -6.52
C GLU A 81 4.42 3.28 -5.39
N TRP A 82 5.58 3.37 -4.76
CA TRP A 82 5.86 4.36 -3.74
C TRP A 82 7.30 4.86 -3.83
N GLN A 83 7.47 6.16 -3.71
CA GLN A 83 8.77 6.81 -3.63
C GLN A 83 8.80 7.72 -2.42
N VAL A 84 9.83 7.60 -1.60
CA VAL A 84 10.06 8.43 -0.42
C VAL A 84 11.28 9.31 -0.69
N PHE A 85 11.12 10.62 -0.53
CA PHE A 85 12.16 11.60 -0.83
C PHE A 85 12.70 12.30 0.41
N ALA A 86 11.88 12.37 1.47
CA ALA A 86 12.28 12.95 2.75
C ALA A 86 11.50 12.29 3.89
N PRO A 87 12.13 12.10 5.06
CA PRO A 87 11.42 11.74 6.28
C PRO A 87 10.48 12.87 6.71
N VAL A 88 9.45 12.52 7.44
CA VAL A 88 8.46 13.44 7.99
C VAL A 88 8.59 13.43 9.50
N MET A 89 8.67 14.62 10.10
CA MET A 89 8.66 14.74 11.56
C MET A 89 7.22 14.69 12.10
N VAL A 90 7.04 14.13 13.27
CA VAL A 90 5.78 14.27 14.01
C VAL A 90 5.54 15.76 14.33
N GLY A 91 4.33 16.26 14.07
CA GLY A 91 3.96 17.67 14.16
C GLY A 91 4.13 18.45 12.84
N GLU A 92 4.73 17.86 11.82
CA GLU A 92 4.89 18.53 10.52
C GLU A 92 3.55 18.64 9.78
N ARG A 93 3.34 19.78 9.11
CA ARG A 93 2.18 20.01 8.22
C ARG A 93 2.55 19.70 6.79
N LEU A 94 1.72 18.91 6.16
CA LEU A 94 1.88 18.44 4.80
C LEU A 94 0.67 18.82 3.96
N THR A 95 0.88 18.98 2.67
CA THR A 95 -0.20 19.13 1.68
C THR A 95 -0.21 17.89 0.80
N THR A 96 -1.38 17.26 0.68
CA THR A 96 -1.58 16.15 -0.25
C THR A 96 -2.29 16.63 -1.52
N ARG A 97 -2.00 16.02 -2.65
CA ARG A 97 -2.71 16.19 -3.92
C ARG A 97 -2.83 14.85 -4.62
N CYS A 98 -3.98 14.60 -5.25
CA CYS A 98 -4.21 13.38 -5.99
C CYS A 98 -4.70 13.69 -7.41
N VAL A 99 -4.14 12.98 -8.40
CA VAL A 99 -4.47 13.14 -9.82
C VAL A 99 -4.62 11.75 -10.46
N ILE A 100 -5.57 11.57 -11.36
CA ILE A 100 -5.61 10.40 -12.24
C ILE A 100 -4.54 10.59 -13.32
N VAL A 101 -3.52 9.73 -13.33
CA VAL A 101 -2.36 9.89 -14.23
C VAL A 101 -2.34 8.89 -15.37
N ASP A 102 -3.11 7.81 -15.28
CA ASP A 102 -3.21 6.83 -16.35
C ASP A 102 -4.55 6.08 -16.27
N ARG A 103 -5.02 5.60 -17.42
CA ARG A 103 -6.22 4.80 -17.55
C ARG A 103 -6.13 3.92 -18.78
N TYR A 104 -6.31 2.62 -18.64
CA TYR A 104 -6.21 1.68 -19.73
C TYR A 104 -7.09 0.45 -19.52
N VAL A 105 -7.39 -0.25 -20.60
CA VAL A 105 -8.09 -1.54 -20.57
C VAL A 105 -7.10 -2.64 -20.90
N LYS A 106 -7.10 -3.68 -20.12
CA LYS A 106 -6.33 -4.89 -20.37
C LYS A 106 -7.18 -6.11 -20.07
N ARG A 107 -7.38 -6.94 -21.10
CA ARG A 107 -8.33 -8.06 -21.06
C ARG A 107 -9.74 -7.56 -20.79
N ASP A 108 -10.44 -8.13 -19.80
CA ASP A 108 -11.78 -7.77 -19.35
C ASP A 108 -11.82 -6.75 -18.20
N ARG A 109 -10.71 -6.07 -17.94
CA ARG A 109 -10.58 -5.13 -16.82
C ARG A 109 -10.11 -3.76 -17.30
N GLU A 110 -10.70 -2.75 -16.72
CA GLU A 110 -10.23 -1.38 -16.76
C GLU A 110 -9.27 -1.15 -15.60
N TYR A 111 -8.24 -0.35 -15.84
CA TYR A 111 -7.27 0.07 -14.83
C TYR A 111 -7.27 1.58 -14.75
N VAL A 112 -7.35 2.09 -13.53
CA VAL A 112 -7.20 3.52 -13.22
C VAL A 112 -5.98 3.67 -12.31
N VAL A 113 -5.09 4.58 -12.68
CA VAL A 113 -3.88 4.86 -11.90
C VAL A 113 -4.01 6.24 -11.27
N ASN A 114 -4.04 6.25 -9.95
CA ASN A 114 -4.10 7.48 -9.16
C ASN A 114 -2.73 7.77 -8.60
N GLU A 115 -2.24 9.00 -8.82
CA GLU A 115 -1.00 9.48 -8.23
C GLU A 115 -1.33 10.42 -7.06
N ALA A 116 -0.77 10.13 -5.89
CA ALA A 116 -0.81 11.03 -4.75
C ALA A 116 0.58 11.62 -4.51
N LEU A 117 0.65 12.93 -4.42
CA LEU A 117 1.84 13.71 -4.08
C LEU A 117 1.67 14.25 -2.66
N VAL A 118 2.73 14.18 -1.88
CA VAL A 118 2.80 14.74 -0.53
C VAL A 118 3.93 15.77 -0.50
N LEU A 119 3.60 17.00 -0.15
CA LEU A 119 4.53 18.11 -0.07
C LEU A 119 4.58 18.63 1.37
N ASN A 120 5.73 19.10 1.80
CA ASN A 120 5.85 19.79 3.07
C ASN A 120 5.53 21.28 2.94
N SER A 121 5.55 22.03 4.07
CA SER A 121 5.23 23.45 4.13
C SER A 121 6.14 24.34 3.26
N SER A 122 7.33 23.87 2.90
CA SER A 122 8.22 24.59 1.97
C SER A 122 7.97 24.22 0.49
N GLY A 123 6.94 23.42 0.19
CA GLY A 123 6.63 22.95 -1.16
C GLY A 123 7.55 21.84 -1.66
N ARG A 124 8.41 21.28 -0.82
CA ARG A 124 9.28 20.16 -1.19
C ARG A 124 8.48 18.86 -1.22
N LEU A 125 8.68 18.06 -2.26
CA LEU A 125 8.09 16.74 -2.36
C LEU A 125 8.68 15.80 -1.30
N VAL A 126 7.80 15.22 -0.50
CA VAL A 126 8.13 14.27 0.58
C VAL A 126 7.94 12.84 0.11
N SER A 127 6.81 12.56 -0.54
CA SER A 127 6.56 11.26 -1.14
C SER A 127 5.66 11.36 -2.37
N ARG A 128 5.74 10.34 -3.21
CA ARG A 128 4.86 10.13 -4.35
C ARG A 128 4.41 8.68 -4.35
N SER A 129 3.12 8.45 -4.52
CA SER A 129 2.58 7.10 -4.66
C SER A 129 1.69 6.99 -5.88
N ARG A 130 1.67 5.82 -6.52
CA ARG A 130 0.74 5.46 -7.59
C ARG A 130 0.01 4.20 -7.21
N THR A 131 -1.30 4.32 -7.12
CA THR A 131 -2.20 3.20 -6.81
C THR A 131 -2.90 2.76 -8.08
N HIS A 132 -2.66 1.53 -8.48
CA HIS A 132 -3.32 0.92 -9.64
C HIS A 132 -4.51 0.12 -9.16
N GLN A 133 -5.70 0.56 -9.54
CA GLN A 133 -6.95 -0.13 -9.27
C GLN A 133 -7.51 -0.71 -10.55
N SER A 134 -8.08 -1.89 -10.47
CA SER A 134 -8.70 -2.54 -11.62
C SER A 134 -10.17 -2.85 -11.36
N PHE A 135 -11.00 -2.72 -12.40
CA PHE A 135 -12.43 -2.88 -12.38
C PHE A 135 -12.88 -3.79 -13.50
N LEU A 136 -14.02 -4.47 -13.36
CA LEU A 136 -14.63 -5.23 -14.45
C LEU A 136 -15.28 -4.28 -15.45
N VAL A 137 -14.99 -4.45 -16.73
CA VAL A 137 -15.51 -3.57 -17.80
C VAL A 137 -17.01 -3.76 -18.00
N GLU A 138 -17.54 -4.97 -17.77
CA GLU A 138 -18.95 -5.32 -17.98
C GLU A 138 -19.86 -5.02 -16.79
N ALA A 139 -19.36 -4.44 -15.73
CA ALA A 139 -20.16 -4.06 -14.58
C ALA A 139 -21.04 -2.86 -14.93
N GLY A 140 -22.13 -3.12 -15.64
CA GLY A 140 -23.17 -2.12 -15.90
C GLY A 140 -23.92 -1.74 -14.62
N PRO A 141 -24.89 -0.78 -14.72
CA PRO A 141 -25.64 -0.23 -13.58
C PRO A 141 -26.50 -1.25 -12.81
N LYS A 142 -26.51 -2.50 -13.21
CA LYS A 142 -27.21 -3.59 -12.50
C LYS A 142 -26.44 -4.16 -11.31
N ALA A 143 -25.18 -3.82 -11.13
CA ALA A 143 -24.39 -4.26 -9.98
C ALA A 143 -24.65 -3.34 -8.76
N ALA A 144 -25.88 -3.23 -8.34
CA ALA A 144 -26.27 -2.53 -7.11
C ALA A 144 -25.92 -3.33 -5.83
N GLY A 145 -25.01 -4.27 -5.93
CA GLY A 145 -24.46 -5.02 -4.82
C GLY A 145 -23.08 -5.55 -5.19
N PHE A 146 -22.15 -5.48 -4.25
CA PHE A 146 -20.86 -6.14 -4.39
C PHE A 146 -21.08 -7.65 -4.31
N VAL A 147 -21.25 -8.30 -5.44
CA VAL A 147 -21.34 -9.76 -5.52
C VAL A 147 -19.96 -10.28 -5.91
N VAL A 148 -19.32 -10.98 -5.00
CA VAL A 148 -18.09 -11.70 -5.29
C VAL A 148 -18.42 -12.84 -6.24
N ASP A 149 -18.06 -12.72 -7.52
CA ASP A 149 -18.14 -13.84 -8.45
C ASP A 149 -17.02 -14.83 -8.16
N ARG A 150 -17.31 -15.79 -7.30
CA ARG A 150 -16.40 -16.87 -6.93
C ARG A 150 -16.14 -17.87 -8.04
N SER A 151 -16.98 -17.89 -9.10
CA SER A 151 -16.77 -18.79 -10.24
C SER A 151 -15.44 -18.56 -10.97
N ARG A 152 -14.84 -17.38 -10.75
CA ARG A 152 -13.53 -16.99 -11.28
C ARG A 152 -12.39 -17.07 -10.26
N GLU A 153 -12.69 -17.43 -9.02
CA GLU A 153 -11.65 -17.72 -8.03
C GLU A 153 -10.89 -18.98 -8.43
N ARG A 154 -9.58 -18.90 -8.42
CA ARG A 154 -8.76 -20.09 -8.60
C ARG A 154 -8.71 -20.83 -7.28
N ASP A 155 -8.93 -22.14 -7.30
CA ASP A 155 -8.88 -23.01 -6.12
C ASP A 155 -7.48 -23.04 -5.47
N ALA A 156 -6.44 -22.58 -6.17
CA ALA A 156 -5.09 -22.52 -5.67
C ALA A 156 -4.51 -21.10 -5.71
N ALA A 157 -3.81 -20.72 -4.65
CA ALA A 157 -3.02 -19.50 -4.60
C ALA A 157 -2.01 -19.45 -5.78
N ARG A 158 -1.79 -18.26 -6.32
CA ARG A 158 -0.78 -18.06 -7.37
C ARG A 158 0.61 -18.22 -6.77
N SER A 159 1.46 -19.02 -7.43
CA SER A 159 2.88 -19.11 -7.09
C SER A 159 3.68 -18.05 -7.86
N PHE A 160 4.75 -17.56 -7.23
CA PHE A 160 5.65 -16.55 -7.81
C PHE A 160 7.09 -16.89 -7.43
N GLY A 161 7.99 -16.87 -8.41
CA GLY A 161 9.42 -17.17 -8.24
C GLY A 161 10.23 -16.06 -7.56
N VAL A 162 9.59 -15.14 -6.85
CA VAL A 162 10.27 -14.10 -6.06
C VAL A 162 10.99 -14.75 -4.87
N GLY A 163 12.23 -14.34 -4.64
CA GLY A 163 13.08 -14.89 -3.56
C GLY A 163 13.84 -16.15 -3.95
N GLU A 164 13.71 -16.66 -5.18
CA GLU A 164 14.44 -17.82 -5.69
C GLU A 164 15.85 -17.46 -6.20
N ARG A 165 16.09 -16.19 -6.51
CA ARG A 165 17.41 -15.70 -6.89
C ARG A 165 18.38 -15.73 -5.72
N GLY A 166 19.65 -15.95 -5.97
CA GLY A 166 20.72 -15.74 -4.99
C GLY A 166 20.78 -14.28 -4.54
N GLY A 167 21.32 -14.03 -3.35
CA GLY A 167 21.48 -12.67 -2.79
C GLY A 167 21.43 -12.66 -1.28
N GLU A 168 21.62 -11.49 -0.68
CA GLU A 168 21.62 -11.27 0.77
C GLU A 168 20.17 -11.23 1.29
N PRO A 169 19.75 -12.14 2.18
CA PRO A 169 18.39 -12.14 2.70
C PRO A 169 18.13 -10.96 3.64
N ILE A 170 16.92 -10.44 3.64
CA ILE A 170 16.38 -9.52 4.64
C ILE A 170 15.18 -10.20 5.27
N GLU A 171 15.27 -10.45 6.55
CA GLU A 171 14.20 -11.09 7.32
C GLU A 171 13.54 -10.07 8.25
N ALA A 172 12.26 -10.24 8.48
CA ALA A 172 11.49 -9.49 9.44
C ALA A 172 10.51 -10.44 10.16
N PRO A 173 10.07 -10.11 11.37
CA PRO A 173 9.18 -10.97 12.12
C PRO A 173 7.85 -11.15 11.41
N MET A 174 7.30 -12.36 11.48
CA MET A 174 5.91 -12.63 11.13
C MET A 174 5.00 -12.23 12.29
N ARG A 175 3.79 -11.80 11.94
CA ARG A 175 2.77 -11.43 12.94
C ARG A 175 1.39 -11.92 12.53
N LYS A 176 0.57 -12.26 13.51
CA LYS A 176 -0.83 -12.56 13.29
C LYS A 176 -1.59 -11.25 13.09
N ILE A 177 -2.35 -11.16 12.00
CA ILE A 177 -3.19 -10.00 11.70
C ILE A 177 -4.52 -10.16 12.42
N THR A 178 -4.72 -9.37 13.45
CA THR A 178 -5.95 -9.42 14.27
C THR A 178 -7.03 -8.48 13.71
N GLU A 179 -8.28 -8.73 14.08
CA GLU A 179 -9.39 -7.82 13.75
C GLU A 179 -9.15 -6.40 14.31
N ALA A 180 -8.59 -6.29 15.52
CA ALA A 180 -8.21 -5.00 16.09
C ALA A 180 -7.20 -4.24 15.22
N MET A 181 -6.22 -4.94 14.64
CA MET A 181 -5.29 -4.33 13.67
C MET A 181 -6.02 -3.87 12.41
N CYS A 182 -6.93 -4.69 11.87
CA CYS A 182 -7.73 -4.35 10.71
C CYS A 182 -8.59 -3.11 10.97
N MET A 183 -9.23 -3.03 12.14
CA MET A 183 -10.01 -1.87 12.56
C MET A 183 -9.14 -0.62 12.71
N ALA A 184 -7.98 -0.71 13.35
CA ALA A 184 -7.06 0.41 13.50
C ALA A 184 -6.52 0.91 12.15
N PHE A 185 -6.27 -0.01 11.20
CA PHE A 185 -5.70 0.31 9.90
C PHE A 185 -6.72 0.87 8.90
N SER A 186 -7.92 0.31 8.86
CA SER A 186 -8.94 0.58 7.82
C SER A 186 -10.23 1.22 8.34
N GLY A 187 -10.36 1.38 9.67
CA GLY A 187 -11.54 1.95 10.31
C GLY A 187 -11.63 3.48 10.22
N PRO A 188 -12.60 4.10 10.92
CA PRO A 188 -13.47 3.46 11.91
C PRO A 188 -14.77 2.84 11.37
N ALA A 189 -15.09 2.99 10.08
CA ALA A 189 -16.33 2.48 9.53
C ALA A 189 -16.37 0.94 9.46
N ARG A 190 -17.54 0.36 9.80
CA ARG A 190 -17.81 -1.05 9.60
C ARG A 190 -17.86 -1.38 8.11
N ASN A 191 -16.98 -2.26 7.67
CA ASN A 191 -16.93 -2.77 6.31
C ASN A 191 -16.16 -4.10 6.26
N TYR A 192 -16.05 -4.72 5.10
CA TYR A 192 -15.38 -6.03 4.93
C TYR A 192 -13.87 -6.02 5.19
N HIS A 193 -13.25 -4.86 5.42
CA HIS A 193 -11.87 -4.74 5.86
C HIS A 193 -11.73 -4.62 7.38
N THR A 194 -12.81 -4.38 8.11
CA THR A 194 -12.77 -4.05 9.54
C THR A 194 -13.62 -4.98 10.41
N ASP A 195 -14.56 -5.70 9.81
CA ASP A 195 -15.58 -6.47 10.50
C ASP A 195 -15.85 -7.78 9.77
N ARG A 196 -15.80 -8.87 10.52
CA ARG A 196 -15.95 -10.23 9.97
C ARG A 196 -17.35 -10.50 9.45
N GLU A 197 -18.38 -10.05 10.15
CA GLU A 197 -19.77 -10.27 9.72
C GLU A 197 -20.03 -9.52 8.42
N ALA A 198 -19.56 -8.27 8.31
CA ALA A 198 -19.65 -7.50 7.08
C ALA A 198 -18.91 -8.17 5.90
N ALA A 199 -17.79 -8.83 6.17
CA ALA A 199 -17.09 -9.61 5.15
C ALA A 199 -17.88 -10.86 4.73
N VAL A 200 -18.44 -11.59 5.70
CA VAL A 200 -19.26 -12.79 5.43
C VAL A 200 -20.56 -12.45 4.70
N GLU A 201 -21.21 -11.33 5.02
CA GLU A 201 -22.38 -10.82 4.29
C GLU A 201 -22.11 -10.62 2.79
N LEU A 202 -20.87 -10.28 2.43
CA LEU A 202 -20.39 -10.14 1.04
C LEU A 202 -19.88 -11.46 0.44
N GLY A 203 -19.94 -12.56 1.21
CA GLY A 203 -19.52 -13.87 0.77
C GLY A 203 -18.01 -14.16 0.96
N PHE A 204 -17.25 -13.33 1.64
CA PHE A 204 -15.86 -13.64 1.99
C PHE A 204 -15.79 -14.63 3.18
N PRO A 205 -14.73 -15.46 3.28
CA PRO A 205 -14.59 -16.41 4.38
C PRO A 205 -14.21 -15.73 5.71
N ASP A 206 -13.55 -14.57 5.64
CA ASP A 206 -13.10 -13.78 6.79
C ASP A 206 -12.88 -12.33 6.34
N ILE A 207 -12.43 -11.45 7.25
CA ILE A 207 -12.01 -10.09 6.93
C ILE A 207 -10.99 -10.12 5.78
N VAL A 208 -11.25 -9.34 4.73
CA VAL A 208 -10.27 -9.07 3.70
C VAL A 208 -9.31 -8.00 4.21
N VAL A 209 -8.11 -8.37 4.59
CA VAL A 209 -7.10 -7.40 5.05
C VAL A 209 -6.81 -6.40 3.93
N GLN A 210 -6.84 -5.11 4.23
CA GLN A 210 -6.56 -4.09 3.22
C GLN A 210 -5.15 -4.27 2.66
N GLY A 211 -5.03 -4.32 1.32
CA GLY A 211 -3.76 -4.64 0.65
C GLY A 211 -2.59 -3.72 1.01
N MET A 212 -2.89 -2.45 1.36
CA MET A 212 -1.88 -1.51 1.83
C MET A 212 -1.19 -1.95 3.11
N LEU A 213 -1.83 -2.78 3.96
CA LEU A 213 -1.17 -3.30 5.16
C LEU A 213 0.06 -4.13 4.81
N SER A 214 -0.04 -5.06 3.87
CA SER A 214 1.11 -5.85 3.39
C SER A 214 2.21 -4.96 2.77
N ILE A 215 1.84 -3.87 2.11
CA ILE A 215 2.79 -2.91 1.55
C ILE A 215 3.50 -2.12 2.66
N CYS A 216 2.78 -1.75 3.73
CA CYS A 216 3.37 -1.13 4.92
C CYS A 216 4.35 -2.06 5.64
N LEU A 217 4.07 -3.37 5.69
CA LEU A 217 5.03 -4.34 6.24
C LEU A 217 6.34 -4.40 5.43
N VAL A 218 6.27 -4.31 4.10
CA VAL A 218 7.49 -4.20 3.26
C VAL A 218 8.23 -2.89 3.56
N ALA A 219 7.52 -1.78 3.70
CA ALA A 219 8.14 -0.49 4.04
C ALA A 219 8.79 -0.51 5.43
N GLU A 220 8.18 -1.17 6.41
CA GLU A 220 8.78 -1.43 7.73
C GLU A 220 10.11 -2.17 7.58
N MET A 221 10.13 -3.30 6.88
CA MET A 221 11.34 -4.08 6.64
C MET A 221 12.45 -3.22 6.00
N MET A 222 12.09 -2.43 4.98
CA MET A 222 13.02 -1.53 4.30
C MET A 222 13.53 -0.41 5.23
N THR A 223 12.66 0.15 6.07
CA THR A 223 13.03 1.18 7.05
C THR A 223 13.98 0.59 8.10
N ARG A 224 13.69 -0.59 8.64
CA ARG A 224 14.54 -1.27 9.64
C ARG A 224 15.91 -1.63 9.05
N ARG A 225 15.98 -2.04 7.78
CA ARG A 225 17.24 -2.45 7.13
C ARG A 225 18.08 -1.28 6.66
N PHE A 226 17.48 -0.21 6.15
CA PHE A 226 18.21 0.87 5.47
C PHE A 226 18.09 2.24 6.17
N GLY A 227 17.22 2.37 7.19
CA GLY A 227 17.06 3.59 7.97
C GLY A 227 16.77 4.83 7.10
N LEU A 228 17.56 5.88 7.30
CA LEU A 228 17.43 7.11 6.52
C LEU A 228 17.64 6.89 5.02
N GLY A 229 18.38 5.88 4.61
CA GLY A 229 18.54 5.55 3.20
C GLY A 229 17.23 5.18 2.49
N PHE A 230 16.32 4.52 3.19
CA PHE A 230 14.97 4.30 2.69
C PHE A 230 14.11 5.56 2.81
N LEU A 231 14.16 6.27 3.93
CA LEU A 231 13.36 7.47 4.16
C LEU A 231 13.73 8.67 3.27
N CYS A 232 14.96 8.70 2.71
CA CYS A 232 15.43 9.78 1.82
C CYS A 232 15.53 9.38 0.34
N GLY A 233 15.30 8.13 0.00
CA GLY A 233 15.49 7.66 -1.37
C GLY A 233 14.85 6.32 -1.67
N GLY A 234 13.97 5.86 -0.79
CA GLY A 234 13.26 4.59 -0.93
C GLY A 234 12.33 4.57 -2.14
N LYS A 235 12.28 3.41 -2.80
CA LYS A 235 11.34 3.13 -3.89
C LYS A 235 10.78 1.74 -3.70
N MET A 236 9.51 1.58 -4.03
CA MET A 236 8.82 0.29 -4.07
C MET A 236 7.93 0.22 -5.31
N ASP A 237 7.87 -0.94 -5.94
CA ASP A 237 6.93 -1.32 -6.99
C ASP A 237 6.43 -2.72 -6.67
N LEU A 238 5.25 -2.80 -6.07
CA LEU A 238 4.71 -4.00 -5.48
C LEU A 238 3.36 -4.37 -6.09
N ARG A 239 3.14 -5.65 -6.35
CA ARG A 239 1.87 -6.19 -6.86
C ARG A 239 1.20 -7.03 -5.80
N LEU A 240 -0.10 -6.82 -5.63
CA LEU A 240 -0.95 -7.63 -4.79
C LEU A 240 -1.39 -8.86 -5.59
N VAL A 241 -1.11 -10.04 -5.08
CA VAL A 241 -1.22 -11.27 -5.88
C VAL A 241 -2.14 -12.32 -5.28
N ASN A 242 -2.25 -12.38 -3.96
CA ASN A 242 -3.20 -13.23 -3.23
C ASN A 242 -3.79 -12.44 -2.05
N VAL A 243 -4.97 -12.85 -1.63
CA VAL A 243 -5.66 -12.23 -0.52
C VAL A 243 -5.01 -12.62 0.81
N LEU A 244 -4.85 -11.62 1.68
CA LEU A 244 -4.54 -11.82 3.10
C LEU A 244 -5.85 -11.76 3.87
N TRP A 245 -6.14 -12.76 4.66
CA TRP A 245 -7.34 -12.84 5.48
C TRP A 245 -7.09 -12.40 6.92
N GLY A 246 -8.13 -11.98 7.59
CA GLY A 246 -8.11 -11.79 9.02
C GLY A 246 -7.64 -13.07 9.71
N ASN A 247 -6.87 -12.92 10.80
CA ASN A 247 -6.25 -14.02 11.53
C ASN A 247 -5.11 -14.80 10.83
N ASP A 248 -4.80 -14.53 9.54
CA ASP A 248 -3.58 -15.05 8.94
C ASP A 248 -2.33 -14.54 9.70
N THR A 249 -1.29 -15.38 9.72
CA THR A 249 0.05 -14.97 10.13
C THR A 249 0.85 -14.65 8.89
N THR A 250 1.41 -13.43 8.82
CA THR A 250 2.15 -12.93 7.66
C THR A 250 3.37 -12.11 8.08
N GLY A 251 4.32 -11.96 7.17
CA GLY A 251 5.46 -11.07 7.37
C GLY A 251 6.17 -10.73 6.06
N PRO A 252 6.90 -9.62 6.04
CA PRO A 252 7.69 -9.24 4.87
C PRO A 252 8.99 -10.04 4.82
N ARG A 253 9.47 -10.25 3.60
CA ARG A 253 10.75 -10.85 3.27
C ARG A 253 11.40 -10.03 2.17
N GLY A 254 12.72 -10.01 2.15
CA GLY A 254 13.47 -9.37 1.09
C GLY A 254 14.75 -10.13 0.75
N ARG A 255 15.27 -9.83 -0.44
CA ARG A 255 16.57 -10.33 -0.90
C ARG A 255 17.26 -9.25 -1.71
N ILE A 256 18.42 -8.78 -1.27
CA ILE A 256 19.23 -7.84 -2.05
C ILE A 256 19.84 -8.63 -3.20
N VAL A 257 19.39 -8.35 -4.41
CA VAL A 257 19.79 -9.06 -5.63
C VAL A 257 20.83 -8.31 -6.45
N GLU A 258 20.93 -7.01 -6.25
CA GLU A 258 21.91 -6.17 -6.94
C GLU A 258 22.24 -4.92 -6.11
N ARG A 259 23.43 -4.38 -6.30
CA ARG A 259 23.82 -3.05 -5.79
C ARG A 259 24.35 -2.23 -6.95
N ARG A 260 23.69 -1.10 -7.24
CA ARG A 260 24.04 -0.20 -8.35
C ARG A 260 24.66 1.08 -7.81
N PRO A 261 25.73 1.60 -8.41
CA PRO A 261 26.24 2.95 -8.10
C PRO A 261 25.15 4.00 -8.38
N GLU A 262 24.95 4.95 -7.46
CA GLU A 262 24.09 6.11 -7.63
C GLU A 262 24.80 7.37 -7.07
N GLY A 263 25.51 8.09 -7.93
CA GLY A 263 26.37 9.18 -7.54
C GLY A 263 27.52 8.72 -6.63
N LYS A 264 27.57 9.26 -5.41
CA LYS A 264 28.57 8.86 -4.37
C LYS A 264 28.06 7.72 -3.45
N ARG A 265 26.89 7.18 -3.72
CA ARG A 265 26.23 6.15 -2.91
C ARG A 265 25.99 4.90 -3.72
N THR A 266 25.51 3.89 -3.04
CA THR A 266 25.04 2.63 -3.65
C THR A 266 23.54 2.51 -3.42
N ARG A 267 22.85 1.99 -4.43
CA ARG A 267 21.42 1.65 -4.36
C ARG A 267 21.27 0.13 -4.42
N PRO A 268 21.05 -0.55 -3.30
CA PRO A 268 20.60 -1.93 -3.31
C PRO A 268 19.20 -2.04 -3.93
N GLU A 269 19.05 -3.00 -4.83
CA GLU A 269 17.78 -3.48 -5.34
C GLU A 269 17.38 -4.74 -4.58
N VAL A 270 16.15 -4.75 -4.08
CA VAL A 270 15.61 -5.79 -3.21
C VAL A 270 14.42 -6.43 -3.88
N GLU A 271 14.47 -7.72 -4.17
CA GLU A 271 13.24 -8.51 -4.35
C GLU A 271 12.52 -8.52 -3.01
N ALA A 272 11.29 -8.00 -2.97
CA ALA A 272 10.52 -7.84 -1.74
C ALA A 272 9.16 -8.52 -1.87
N TRP A 273 8.73 -9.20 -0.83
CA TRP A 273 7.42 -9.86 -0.80
C TRP A 273 6.87 -9.93 0.63
N CYS A 274 5.56 -10.12 0.75
CA CYS A 274 4.93 -10.61 1.97
C CYS A 274 4.44 -12.02 1.76
N GLU A 275 4.61 -12.88 2.74
CA GLU A 275 4.14 -14.26 2.71
C GLU A 275 3.40 -14.62 3.99
N LYS A 276 2.45 -15.55 3.86
CA LYS A 276 1.76 -16.19 4.97
C LYS A 276 2.63 -17.29 5.57
N ALA A 277 2.23 -17.81 6.74
CA ALA A 277 2.91 -18.92 7.41
C ALA A 277 3.00 -20.19 6.55
N ASP A 278 2.09 -20.38 5.61
CA ASP A 278 2.09 -21.50 4.66
C ASP A 278 2.95 -21.24 3.40
N GLY A 279 3.65 -20.11 3.32
CA GLY A 279 4.46 -19.69 2.17
C GLY A 279 3.69 -19.01 1.05
N THR A 280 2.37 -18.86 1.15
CA THR A 280 1.57 -18.14 0.15
C THR A 280 1.97 -16.67 0.13
N LYS A 281 2.46 -16.17 -1.01
CA LYS A 281 2.85 -14.78 -1.19
C LYS A 281 1.62 -13.91 -1.45
N THR A 282 1.43 -12.87 -0.67
CA THR A 282 0.31 -11.92 -0.79
C THR A 282 0.68 -10.68 -1.60
N VAL A 283 1.93 -10.26 -1.48
CA VAL A 283 2.52 -9.13 -2.22
C VAL A 283 3.88 -9.56 -2.74
N VAL A 284 4.22 -9.15 -3.97
CA VAL A 284 5.53 -9.40 -4.59
C VAL A 284 5.99 -8.19 -5.40
N GLY A 285 7.29 -7.95 -5.47
CA GLY A 285 7.85 -6.90 -6.33
C GLY A 285 9.28 -6.54 -6.01
N ILE A 286 9.62 -5.30 -6.32
CA ILE A 286 10.96 -4.74 -6.15
C ILE A 286 10.89 -3.54 -5.23
N ALA A 287 11.84 -3.45 -4.33
CA ALA A 287 12.10 -2.28 -3.51
C ALA A 287 13.56 -1.84 -3.67
N SER A 288 13.88 -0.62 -3.32
CA SER A 288 15.26 -0.14 -3.25
C SER A 288 15.41 0.98 -2.22
N ALA A 289 16.63 1.19 -1.75
CA ALA A 289 16.99 2.26 -0.86
C ALA A 289 18.36 2.82 -1.23
N LEU A 290 18.80 3.88 -0.58
CA LEU A 290 20.20 4.30 -0.61
C LEU A 290 20.95 3.65 0.54
N GLU A 291 22.15 3.16 0.32
CA GLU A 291 23.09 2.86 1.40
C GLU A 291 23.75 4.18 1.82
N MET A 292 23.59 4.53 3.11
CA MET A 292 24.05 5.80 3.70
C MET A 292 25.42 5.63 4.34
#